data_0f17ddfcd20e61ed3cc129eb668ccf39
#
_entry.id   0f17ddfcd20e61ed3cc129eb668ccf39
#
_cell.length_a   1.000
_cell.length_b   1.000
_cell.length_c   1.000
_cell.angle_alpha   90.00
_cell.angle_beta   90.00
_cell.angle_gamma   90.00
#
_symmetry.space_group_name_H-M   'P 1'
#
loop_
_entity.id
_entity.type
_entity.pdbx_description
1 polymer ?
#
loop_
_entity_poly.entity_id
_entity_poly.type
_entity_poly.pdbx_seq_one_letter_code
_entity_poly.pdbx_strand_id
1 'polypeptide(L)'
;IVNNRKQFGALIAGVDHLPMTYNRDKQAFSIGEPEWGAHLADELERIVALHDASTIAAVIVEPLAASTGVLPAPKGYLERLRAICDRHGILLIFDEVITGFGRMGYAFAAERYGVTPDMITFAKGVTSGAVPMGGVLVRKGLYDAFMQGPDHMVELFHGYTYSAHPLACAAGLATLDLYRDEGLFARARKLEGQWAQAAMALKSLPNVLDIRPVGLTVGIDLASKPGAVGLRGMEALDAGFFEH
;
A
#
# COMPACT_ATOMS: atom_id res chain seq x y z
N ILE A 1 -11.88 1.44 -2.05
CA ILE A 1 -12.59 0.29 -2.69
C ILE A 1 -14.04 0.69 -2.91
N VAL A 2 -14.56 0.58 -4.15
CA VAL A 2 -15.90 1.07 -4.54
C VAL A 2 -17.02 0.44 -3.70
N ASN A 3 -16.95 -0.86 -3.43
CA ASN A 3 -17.99 -1.55 -2.65
C ASN A 3 -18.06 -1.05 -1.20
N ASN A 4 -16.90 -0.83 -0.57
CA ASN A 4 -16.87 -0.26 0.78
C ASN A 4 -17.44 1.17 0.76
N ARG A 5 -17.07 1.99 -0.21
CA ARG A 5 -17.57 3.36 -0.35
C ARG A 5 -19.08 3.43 -0.51
N LYS A 6 -19.66 2.48 -1.25
CA LYS A 6 -21.12 2.40 -1.44
C LYS A 6 -21.87 2.05 -0.17
N GLN A 7 -21.32 1.14 0.64
CA GLN A 7 -21.96 0.66 1.87
C GLN A 7 -21.72 1.58 3.07
N PHE A 8 -20.56 2.21 3.15
CA PHE A 8 -20.17 3.12 4.24
C PHE A 8 -20.06 4.55 3.72
N GLY A 9 -21.15 5.07 3.18
CA GLY A 9 -21.18 6.33 2.43
C GLY A 9 -20.78 7.59 3.19
N ALA A 10 -21.04 7.65 4.50
CA ALA A 10 -20.61 8.76 5.35
C ALA A 10 -19.12 8.58 5.72
N LEU A 11 -18.25 9.45 5.23
CA LEU A 11 -16.86 9.53 5.65
C LEU A 11 -16.72 10.53 6.81
N ILE A 12 -15.65 10.37 7.59
CA ILE A 12 -15.27 11.32 8.62
C ILE A 12 -15.01 12.68 7.95
N ALA A 13 -15.50 13.76 8.56
CA ALA A 13 -15.22 15.12 8.11
C ALA A 13 -13.72 15.42 8.17
N GLY A 14 -13.24 16.31 7.31
CA GLY A 14 -11.82 16.69 7.26
C GLY A 14 -10.94 15.70 6.48
N VAL A 15 -11.52 14.89 5.60
CA VAL A 15 -10.78 13.99 4.71
C VAL A 15 -11.04 14.37 3.26
N ASP A 16 -9.98 14.73 2.55
CA ASP A 16 -9.96 14.91 1.11
C ASP A 16 -9.25 13.73 0.41
N HIS A 17 -9.47 13.60 -0.89
CA HIS A 17 -8.91 12.49 -1.66
C HIS A 17 -8.10 13.00 -2.85
N LEU A 18 -6.89 12.49 -2.98
CA LEU A 18 -6.10 12.64 -4.20
C LEU A 18 -6.72 11.80 -5.33
N PRO A 19 -6.51 12.18 -6.60
CA PRO A 19 -6.98 11.42 -7.74
C PRO A 19 -6.40 10.00 -7.75
N MET A 20 -7.20 9.07 -8.27
CA MET A 20 -6.72 7.72 -8.53
C MET A 20 -5.60 7.75 -9.57
N THR A 21 -4.50 7.06 -9.30
CA THR A 21 -3.30 7.05 -10.15
C THR A 21 -3.38 6.09 -11.34
N TYR A 22 -4.47 5.33 -11.48
CA TYR A 22 -4.66 4.37 -12.55
C TYR A 22 -5.52 4.92 -13.69
N ASN A 23 -5.00 4.79 -14.90
CA ASN A 23 -5.73 5.04 -16.14
C ASN A 23 -5.35 3.97 -17.16
N ARG A 24 -6.29 3.07 -17.48
CA ARG A 24 -6.04 1.95 -18.38
C ARG A 24 -5.56 2.39 -19.76
N ASP A 25 -6.10 3.48 -20.30
CA ASP A 25 -5.73 3.95 -21.66
C ASP A 25 -4.27 4.45 -21.73
N LYS A 26 -3.66 4.75 -20.59
CA LYS A 26 -2.29 5.27 -20.46
C LYS A 26 -1.29 4.26 -19.91
N GLN A 27 -1.77 3.23 -19.19
CA GLN A 27 -0.92 2.38 -18.36
C GLN A 27 -1.13 0.88 -18.59
N ALA A 28 -2.08 0.48 -19.48
CA ALA A 28 -2.39 -0.92 -19.69
C ALA A 28 -1.14 -1.76 -19.97
N PHE A 29 -1.06 -2.93 -19.33
CA PHE A 29 0.03 -3.88 -19.46
C PHE A 29 1.40 -3.33 -19.02
N SER A 30 1.43 -2.35 -18.11
CA SER A 30 2.68 -1.89 -17.51
C SER A 30 3.27 -2.94 -16.59
N ILE A 31 4.60 -3.10 -16.63
CA ILE A 31 5.36 -3.95 -15.71
C ILE A 31 6.08 -3.03 -14.73
N GLY A 32 5.87 -3.23 -13.43
CA GLY A 32 6.41 -2.34 -12.41
C GLY A 32 5.66 -1.01 -12.34
N GLU A 33 6.40 0.07 -12.17
CA GLU A 33 5.86 1.43 -12.05
C GLU A 33 5.47 1.99 -13.42
N PRO A 34 4.19 2.40 -13.63
CA PRO A 34 3.81 3.01 -14.90
C PRO A 34 4.42 4.41 -15.07
N GLU A 35 4.75 4.77 -16.31
CA GLU A 35 5.36 6.07 -16.65
C GLU A 35 4.38 7.24 -16.51
N TRP A 36 3.08 7.00 -16.73
CA TRP A 36 2.08 8.06 -16.66
C TRP A 36 1.51 8.18 -15.24
N GLY A 37 1.36 9.41 -14.77
CA GLY A 37 0.55 9.71 -13.58
C GLY A 37 1.29 10.45 -12.45
N ALA A 38 2.60 10.71 -12.55
CA ALA A 38 3.34 11.45 -11.53
C ALA A 38 2.73 12.84 -11.22
N HIS A 39 2.23 13.52 -12.23
CA HIS A 39 1.59 14.84 -12.12
C HIS A 39 0.32 14.86 -11.27
N LEU A 40 -0.31 13.70 -11.04
CA LEU A 40 -1.51 13.59 -10.21
C LEU A 40 -1.21 13.91 -8.73
N ALA A 41 0.05 13.87 -8.31
CA ALA A 41 0.47 14.32 -7.00
C ALA A 41 0.28 15.84 -6.80
N ASP A 42 0.27 16.63 -7.89
CA ASP A 42 0.12 18.09 -7.84
C ASP A 42 -1.27 18.51 -7.35
N GLU A 43 -2.25 17.63 -7.36
CA GLU A 43 -3.55 17.89 -6.76
C GLU A 43 -3.43 18.21 -5.26
N LEU A 44 -2.39 17.73 -4.60
CA LEU A 44 -2.11 18.10 -3.20
C LEU A 44 -1.85 19.60 -3.07
N GLU A 45 -1.17 20.24 -4.03
CA GLU A 45 -0.99 21.71 -4.02
C GLU A 45 -2.32 22.47 -4.10
N ARG A 46 -3.27 21.96 -4.90
CA ARG A 46 -4.60 22.54 -4.98
C ARG A 46 -5.37 22.39 -3.66
N ILE A 47 -5.26 21.23 -3.00
CA ILE A 47 -5.86 20.98 -1.69
C ILE A 47 -5.23 21.91 -0.64
N VAL A 48 -3.91 22.06 -0.65
CA VAL A 48 -3.19 23.01 0.24
C VAL A 48 -3.65 24.45 0.01
N ALA A 49 -3.80 24.87 -1.23
CA ALA A 49 -4.30 26.21 -1.55
C ALA A 49 -5.77 26.43 -1.10
N LEU A 50 -6.59 25.37 -1.08
CA LEU A 50 -7.98 25.44 -0.66
C LEU A 50 -8.13 25.51 0.86
N HIS A 51 -7.36 24.72 1.59
CA HIS A 51 -7.55 24.51 3.03
C HIS A 51 -6.52 25.21 3.91
N ASP A 52 -5.44 25.75 3.36
CA ASP A 52 -4.23 26.17 4.06
C ASP A 52 -3.43 24.97 4.63
N ALA A 53 -2.13 24.99 4.41
CA ALA A 53 -1.22 23.91 4.85
C ALA A 53 -1.30 23.64 6.36
N SER A 54 -1.52 24.68 7.17
CA SER A 54 -1.60 24.57 8.63
C SER A 54 -2.78 23.74 9.13
N THR A 55 -3.79 23.49 8.28
CA THR A 55 -4.96 22.67 8.60
C THR A 55 -4.85 21.22 8.12
N ILE A 56 -3.80 20.88 7.38
CA ILE A 56 -3.59 19.54 6.83
C ILE A 56 -2.53 18.81 7.67
N ALA A 57 -2.95 17.81 8.42
CA ALA A 57 -2.05 17.08 9.29
C ALA A 57 -1.15 16.11 8.52
N ALA A 58 -1.71 15.34 7.61
CA ALA A 58 -0.99 14.27 6.92
C ALA A 58 -1.62 13.90 5.58
N VAL A 59 -0.79 13.31 4.72
CA VAL A 59 -1.20 12.53 3.54
C VAL A 59 -0.90 11.07 3.83
N ILE A 60 -1.89 10.18 3.66
CA ILE A 60 -1.70 8.73 3.72
C ILE A 60 -1.87 8.12 2.34
N VAL A 61 -0.95 7.25 1.94
CA VAL A 61 -0.98 6.59 0.64
C VAL A 61 -0.47 5.15 0.75
N GLU A 62 -1.12 4.21 0.04
CA GLU A 62 -0.52 2.90 -0.22
C GLU A 62 0.51 3.07 -1.35
N PRO A 63 1.81 2.73 -1.17
CA PRO A 63 2.80 2.74 -2.27
C PRO A 63 2.38 1.86 -3.45
N LEU A 64 1.62 0.84 -3.17
CA LEU A 64 0.88 0.01 -4.10
C LEU A 64 -0.55 -0.15 -3.57
N ALA A 65 -1.52 0.46 -4.23
CA ALA A 65 -2.93 0.30 -3.85
C ALA A 65 -3.41 -1.10 -4.26
N ALA A 66 -3.14 -2.09 -3.38
CA ALA A 66 -3.26 -3.49 -3.73
C ALA A 66 -4.71 -3.99 -3.71
N SER A 67 -5.48 -3.73 -2.64
CA SER A 67 -6.85 -4.25 -2.52
C SER A 67 -7.83 -3.61 -3.51
N THR A 68 -7.49 -2.50 -4.13
CA THR A 68 -8.33 -1.89 -5.17
C THR A 68 -8.06 -2.43 -6.58
N GLY A 69 -7.13 -3.36 -6.74
CA GLY A 69 -6.83 -3.98 -8.01
C GLY A 69 -5.35 -3.99 -8.40
N VAL A 70 -4.46 -3.88 -7.42
CA VAL A 70 -3.00 -3.83 -7.63
C VAL A 70 -2.63 -2.67 -8.56
N LEU A 71 -2.75 -1.46 -8.05
CA LEU A 71 -2.46 -0.22 -8.76
C LEU A 71 -1.12 0.34 -8.28
N PRO A 72 -0.01 0.12 -8.99
CA PRO A 72 1.29 0.66 -8.62
C PRO A 72 1.30 2.19 -8.67
N ALA A 73 2.02 2.80 -7.74
CA ALA A 73 2.30 4.23 -7.84
C ALA A 73 3.07 4.51 -9.13
N PRO A 74 2.68 5.52 -9.92
CA PRO A 74 3.43 5.93 -11.10
C PRO A 74 4.84 6.38 -10.73
N LYS A 75 5.78 6.19 -11.64
CA LYS A 75 7.16 6.61 -11.48
C LYS A 75 7.24 8.11 -11.17
N GLY A 76 7.90 8.46 -10.08
CA GLY A 76 8.01 9.84 -9.61
C GLY A 76 6.81 10.39 -8.82
N TYR A 77 5.73 9.63 -8.66
CA TYR A 77 4.54 10.07 -7.92
C TYR A 77 4.80 10.21 -6.42
N LEU A 78 5.42 9.19 -5.80
CA LEU A 78 5.69 9.19 -4.36
C LEU A 78 6.76 10.22 -3.98
N GLU A 79 7.79 10.37 -4.79
CA GLU A 79 8.82 11.38 -4.62
C GLU A 79 8.24 12.79 -4.69
N ARG A 80 7.28 12.99 -5.60
CA ARG A 80 6.59 14.26 -5.74
C ARG A 80 5.69 14.57 -4.55
N LEU A 81 4.94 13.59 -4.05
CA LEU A 81 4.18 13.72 -2.81
C LEU A 81 5.10 14.07 -1.63
N ARG A 82 6.24 13.38 -1.49
CA ARG A 82 7.21 13.67 -0.44
C ARG A 82 7.71 15.13 -0.52
N ALA A 83 8.07 15.58 -1.71
CA ALA A 83 8.55 16.93 -1.92
C ALA A 83 7.49 18.00 -1.58
N ILE A 84 6.22 17.76 -1.92
CA ILE A 84 5.11 18.66 -1.58
C ILE A 84 4.89 18.65 -0.05
N CYS A 85 4.82 17.49 0.56
CA CYS A 85 4.67 17.36 2.02
C CYS A 85 5.78 18.07 2.78
N ASP A 86 7.04 17.90 2.36
CA ASP A 86 8.19 18.59 2.98
C ASP A 86 8.09 20.12 2.88
N ARG A 87 7.66 20.63 1.72
CA ARG A 87 7.50 22.06 1.48
C ARG A 87 6.47 22.70 2.39
N HIS A 88 5.40 21.98 2.67
CA HIS A 88 4.26 22.49 3.42
C HIS A 88 4.19 22.03 4.89
N GLY A 89 5.17 21.25 5.35
CA GLY A 89 5.20 20.73 6.72
C GLY A 89 4.11 19.69 7.00
N ILE A 90 3.62 19.00 5.96
CA ILE A 90 2.59 17.96 6.04
C ILE A 90 3.27 16.61 6.24
N LEU A 91 2.75 15.77 7.13
CA LEU A 91 3.28 14.42 7.34
C LEU A 91 2.90 13.51 6.17
N LEU A 92 3.85 12.66 5.73
CA LEU A 92 3.59 11.61 4.75
C LEU A 92 3.56 10.24 5.45
N ILE A 93 2.48 9.51 5.27
CA ILE A 93 2.27 8.18 5.85
C ILE A 93 2.19 7.16 4.72
N PHE A 94 3.02 6.11 4.77
CA PHE A 94 2.86 4.97 3.89
C PHE A 94 2.05 3.88 4.57
N ASP A 95 0.91 3.51 3.96
CA ASP A 95 0.18 2.30 4.34
C ASP A 95 0.85 1.09 3.67
N GLU A 96 1.70 0.42 4.42
CA GLU A 96 2.43 -0.76 3.96
C GLU A 96 1.87 -2.08 4.53
N VAL A 97 0.61 -2.08 4.90
CA VAL A 97 -0.09 -3.27 5.39
C VAL A 97 -0.02 -4.44 4.39
N ILE A 98 0.03 -4.16 3.09
CA ILE A 98 0.18 -5.19 2.04
C ILE A 98 1.60 -5.23 1.50
N THR A 99 2.24 -4.09 1.31
CA THR A 99 3.54 -3.99 0.63
C THR A 99 4.72 -4.38 1.52
N GLY A 100 4.57 -4.25 2.83
CA GLY A 100 5.59 -4.61 3.80
C GLY A 100 5.91 -6.11 3.84
N PHE A 101 7.07 -6.42 4.40
CA PHE A 101 7.55 -7.77 4.66
C PHE A 101 7.72 -8.65 3.42
N GLY A 102 8.34 -8.08 2.37
CA GLY A 102 8.86 -8.84 1.24
C GLY A 102 7.97 -8.87 0.01
N ARG A 103 6.71 -8.39 0.06
CA ARG A 103 5.80 -8.39 -1.09
C ARG A 103 6.39 -7.70 -2.32
N MET A 104 7.14 -6.63 -2.10
CA MET A 104 7.84 -5.85 -3.12
C MET A 104 9.34 -6.20 -3.22
N GLY A 105 9.78 -7.28 -2.57
CA GLY A 105 11.17 -7.71 -2.56
C GLY A 105 12.07 -6.99 -1.53
N TYR A 106 11.52 -6.13 -0.71
CA TYR A 106 12.19 -5.35 0.34
C TYR A 106 11.44 -5.49 1.66
N ALA A 107 12.04 -5.07 2.77
CA ALA A 107 11.32 -5.06 4.04
C ALA A 107 10.08 -4.16 3.95
N PHE A 108 10.23 -2.99 3.34
CA PHE A 108 9.13 -2.06 3.04
C PHE A 108 9.24 -1.52 1.61
N ALA A 109 8.11 -1.18 1.00
CA ALA A 109 8.07 -0.56 -0.31
C ALA A 109 8.77 0.82 -0.33
N ALA A 110 8.82 1.51 0.82
CA ALA A 110 9.60 2.73 1.00
C ALA A 110 11.05 2.57 0.51
N GLU A 111 11.68 1.41 0.78
CA GLU A 111 13.04 1.09 0.29
C GLU A 111 13.07 0.92 -1.23
N ARG A 112 12.07 0.24 -1.79
CA ARG A 112 11.96 0.03 -3.25
C ARG A 112 11.87 1.33 -4.01
N TYR A 113 11.04 2.25 -3.51
CA TYR A 113 10.80 3.55 -4.15
C TYR A 113 11.82 4.62 -3.77
N GLY A 114 12.70 4.35 -2.80
CA GLY A 114 13.69 5.33 -2.32
C GLY A 114 13.05 6.55 -1.65
N VAL A 115 11.83 6.43 -1.14
CA VAL A 115 11.08 7.50 -0.49
C VAL A 115 10.88 7.18 0.98
N THR A 116 11.35 8.04 1.88
CA THR A 116 11.19 7.85 3.32
C THR A 116 9.96 8.64 3.81
N PRO A 117 8.89 7.98 4.23
CA PRO A 117 7.74 8.64 4.84
C PRO A 117 8.04 9.04 6.29
N ASP A 118 7.16 9.81 6.91
CA ASP A 118 7.23 10.14 8.33
C ASP A 118 6.71 9.01 9.21
N MET A 119 5.76 8.23 8.69
CA MET A 119 5.20 7.04 9.36
C MET A 119 4.96 5.92 8.36
N ILE A 120 5.06 4.68 8.84
CA ILE A 120 4.68 3.47 8.10
C ILE A 120 3.70 2.68 8.95
N THR A 121 2.51 2.40 8.42
CA THR A 121 1.60 1.44 9.02
C THR A 121 1.87 0.06 8.45
N PHE A 122 1.85 -0.98 9.27
CA PHE A 122 2.10 -2.35 8.84
C PHE A 122 1.21 -3.37 9.56
N ALA A 123 0.97 -4.49 8.91
CA ALA A 123 0.27 -5.66 9.46
C ALA A 123 0.62 -6.91 8.64
N LYS A 124 -0.29 -7.85 8.55
CA LYS A 124 -0.26 -9.07 7.69
C LYS A 124 1.08 -9.81 7.70
N GLY A 125 2.05 -9.37 6.89
CA GLY A 125 3.35 -10.01 6.74
C GLY A 125 4.18 -10.05 8.03
N VAL A 126 3.94 -9.16 8.98
CA VAL A 126 4.70 -9.12 10.24
C VAL A 126 4.63 -10.44 11.02
N THR A 127 3.55 -11.20 10.89
CA THR A 127 3.37 -12.54 11.49
C THR A 127 3.11 -13.62 10.45
N SER A 128 3.30 -13.34 9.15
CA SER A 128 2.89 -14.23 8.05
C SER A 128 1.42 -14.68 8.14
N GLY A 129 0.56 -13.91 8.79
CA GLY A 129 -0.86 -14.22 8.99
C GLY A 129 -1.16 -15.25 10.08
N ALA A 130 -0.16 -15.75 10.80
CA ALA A 130 -0.34 -16.76 11.84
C ALA A 130 -1.12 -16.23 13.06
N VAL A 131 -0.89 -14.96 13.42
CA VAL A 131 -1.58 -14.26 14.52
C VAL A 131 -1.89 -12.83 14.08
N PRO A 132 -3.08 -12.29 14.39
CA PRO A 132 -3.39 -10.88 14.12
C PRO A 132 -2.40 -9.95 14.82
N MET A 133 -1.73 -9.11 14.07
CA MET A 133 -0.80 -8.09 14.56
C MET A 133 -0.70 -6.95 13.55
N GLY A 134 -0.49 -5.76 14.05
CA GLY A 134 -0.14 -4.58 13.26
C GLY A 134 0.56 -3.56 14.12
N GLY A 135 1.12 -2.55 13.48
CA GLY A 135 1.81 -1.48 14.19
C GLY A 135 2.08 -0.28 13.29
N VAL A 136 2.68 0.74 13.89
CA VAL A 136 3.11 1.95 13.21
C VAL A 136 4.57 2.20 13.57
N LEU A 137 5.40 2.41 12.57
CA LEU A 137 6.76 2.95 12.72
C LEU A 137 6.69 4.46 12.54
N VAL A 138 7.34 5.20 13.41
CA VAL A 138 7.38 6.67 13.35
C VAL A 138 8.82 7.16 13.31
N ARG A 139 9.06 8.29 12.63
CA ARG A 139 10.37 8.94 12.63
C ARG A 139 10.73 9.44 14.03
N LYS A 140 12.03 9.39 14.34
CA LYS A 140 12.54 9.82 15.64
C LYS A 140 12.05 11.22 16.07
N GLY A 141 11.99 12.19 15.17
CA GLY A 141 11.53 13.53 15.50
C GLY A 141 10.07 13.62 15.98
N LEU A 142 9.20 12.72 15.45
CA LEU A 142 7.82 12.61 15.95
C LEU A 142 7.79 11.99 17.33
N TYR A 143 8.56 10.92 17.56
CA TYR A 143 8.71 10.32 18.89
C TYR A 143 9.23 11.34 19.90
N ASP A 144 10.31 12.07 19.59
CA ASP A 144 10.91 13.04 20.46
C ASP A 144 9.93 14.18 20.86
N ALA A 145 9.02 14.55 19.96
CA ALA A 145 8.01 15.56 20.25
C ALA A 145 7.03 15.10 21.38
N PHE A 146 6.67 13.80 21.41
CA PHE A 146 5.87 13.27 22.50
C PHE A 146 6.62 13.17 23.82
N MET A 147 7.95 13.02 23.78
CA MET A 147 8.78 12.88 24.99
C MET A 147 9.10 14.21 25.69
N GLN A 148 8.55 15.33 25.24
CA GLN A 148 8.80 16.67 25.80
C GLN A 148 7.80 17.06 26.91
N GLY A 149 6.96 16.16 27.37
CA GLY A 149 6.00 16.40 28.42
C GLY A 149 6.59 16.29 29.83
N PRO A 150 5.79 16.59 30.87
CA PRO A 150 6.19 16.39 32.27
C PRO A 150 6.40 14.90 32.57
N ASP A 151 7.42 14.57 33.39
CA ASP A 151 7.81 13.19 33.73
C ASP A 151 6.71 12.32 34.35
N HIS A 152 5.67 12.92 34.91
CA HIS A 152 4.55 12.22 35.53
C HIS A 152 3.36 11.97 34.58
N MET A 153 3.43 12.39 33.31
CA MET A 153 2.40 12.17 32.31
C MET A 153 2.81 11.08 31.34
N VAL A 154 1.83 10.29 30.88
CA VAL A 154 2.04 9.34 29.77
C VAL A 154 2.18 10.14 28.48
N GLU A 155 3.25 9.91 27.74
CA GLU A 155 3.66 10.67 26.56
C GLU A 155 2.61 10.61 25.45
N LEU A 156 2.02 9.42 25.26
CA LEU A 156 0.92 9.18 24.32
C LEU A 156 -0.12 8.30 24.99
N PHE A 157 -1.20 8.88 25.49
CA PHE A 157 -2.29 8.14 26.11
C PHE A 157 -3.18 7.47 25.04
N HIS A 158 -2.59 6.54 24.31
CA HIS A 158 -3.26 5.76 23.26
C HIS A 158 -2.72 4.33 23.23
N GLY A 159 -3.65 3.37 23.13
CA GLY A 159 -3.33 1.96 23.00
C GLY A 159 -4.61 1.13 22.96
N TYR A 160 -4.46 -0.13 22.58
CA TYR A 160 -5.52 -1.12 22.60
C TYR A 160 -5.27 -2.09 23.75
N THR A 161 -6.32 -2.66 24.32
CA THR A 161 -6.20 -3.63 25.43
C THR A 161 -5.23 -4.78 25.10
N TYR A 162 -5.18 -5.21 23.83
CA TYR A 162 -4.30 -6.28 23.37
C TYR A 162 -3.01 -5.80 22.69
N SER A 163 -2.64 -4.53 22.83
CA SER A 163 -1.33 -4.05 22.35
C SER A 163 -0.21 -4.82 23.05
N ALA A 164 0.85 -5.17 22.30
CA ALA A 164 1.97 -5.98 22.76
C ALA A 164 1.57 -7.39 23.27
N HIS A 165 0.49 -7.98 22.71
CA HIS A 165 0.07 -9.33 23.10
C HIS A 165 1.23 -10.33 22.93
N PRO A 166 1.62 -11.10 23.99
CA PRO A 166 2.84 -11.92 23.98
C PRO A 166 2.89 -12.93 22.84
N LEU A 167 1.76 -13.59 22.53
CA LEU A 167 1.69 -14.54 21.43
C LEU A 167 1.93 -13.87 20.07
N ALA A 168 1.36 -12.70 19.84
CA ALA A 168 1.55 -11.95 18.60
C ALA A 168 3.00 -11.46 18.46
N CYS A 169 3.60 -10.97 19.55
CA CYS A 169 5.00 -10.56 19.57
C CYS A 169 5.95 -11.74 19.29
N ALA A 170 5.70 -12.91 19.89
CA ALA A 170 6.48 -14.12 19.65
C ALA A 170 6.39 -14.58 18.20
N ALA A 171 5.19 -14.58 17.61
CA ALA A 171 4.98 -14.90 16.19
C ALA A 171 5.69 -13.90 15.27
N GLY A 172 5.62 -12.60 15.59
CA GLY A 172 6.32 -11.56 14.86
C GLY A 172 7.83 -11.73 14.88
N LEU A 173 8.43 -11.97 16.05
CA LEU A 173 9.86 -12.22 16.18
C LEU A 173 10.30 -13.44 15.38
N ALA A 174 9.60 -14.56 15.49
CA ALA A 174 9.90 -15.78 14.73
C ALA A 174 9.80 -15.52 13.21
N THR A 175 8.83 -14.74 12.77
CA THR A 175 8.67 -14.37 11.34
C THR A 175 9.83 -13.49 10.86
N LEU A 176 10.26 -12.51 11.66
CA LEU A 176 11.41 -11.67 11.32
C LEU A 176 12.72 -12.47 11.21
N ASP A 177 12.90 -13.45 12.10
CA ASP A 177 14.04 -14.38 12.03
C ASP A 177 14.02 -15.18 10.72
N LEU A 178 12.88 -15.75 10.32
CA LEU A 178 12.74 -16.46 9.04
C LEU A 178 13.05 -15.57 7.83
N TYR A 179 12.55 -14.33 7.81
CA TYR A 179 12.86 -13.38 6.72
C TYR A 179 14.36 -13.16 6.58
N ARG A 180 15.07 -13.00 7.69
CA ARG A 180 16.52 -12.81 7.73
C ARG A 180 17.26 -14.08 7.34
N ASP A 181 16.98 -15.19 8.01
CA ASP A 181 17.78 -16.43 7.97
C ASP A 181 17.61 -17.15 6.63
N GLU A 182 16.42 -17.10 6.04
CA GLU A 182 16.15 -17.68 4.72
C GLU A 182 16.33 -16.68 3.57
N GLY A 183 16.65 -15.42 3.85
CA GLY A 183 16.88 -14.39 2.84
C GLY A 183 15.67 -14.13 1.94
N LEU A 184 14.44 -14.17 2.52
CA LEU A 184 13.20 -14.21 1.75
C LEU A 184 12.98 -12.94 0.91
N PHE A 185 13.43 -11.78 1.36
CA PHE A 185 13.33 -10.54 0.56
C PHE A 185 14.19 -10.62 -0.71
N ALA A 186 15.41 -11.13 -0.59
CA ALA A 186 16.28 -11.33 -1.77
C ALA A 186 15.71 -12.38 -2.72
N ARG A 187 15.09 -13.45 -2.18
CA ARG A 187 14.39 -14.45 -2.98
C ARG A 187 13.21 -13.85 -3.73
N ALA A 188 12.41 -13.00 -3.08
CA ALA A 188 11.28 -12.32 -3.71
C ALA A 188 11.75 -11.44 -4.89
N ARG A 189 12.85 -10.66 -4.74
CA ARG A 189 13.44 -9.89 -5.85
C ARG A 189 13.84 -10.76 -7.03
N LYS A 190 14.46 -11.91 -6.77
CA LYS A 190 14.88 -12.84 -7.83
C LYS A 190 13.71 -13.43 -8.60
N LEU A 191 12.57 -13.65 -7.93
CA LEU A 191 11.36 -14.22 -8.51
C LEU A 191 10.52 -13.20 -9.29
N GLU A 192 10.70 -11.91 -9.06
CA GLU A 192 9.87 -10.85 -9.67
C GLU A 192 9.81 -10.95 -11.19
N GLY A 193 10.94 -11.14 -11.86
CA GLY A 193 10.99 -11.25 -13.32
C GLY A 193 10.23 -12.48 -13.85
N GLN A 194 10.40 -13.64 -13.21
CA GLN A 194 9.68 -14.86 -13.56
C GLN A 194 8.17 -14.69 -13.32
N TRP A 195 7.79 -14.08 -12.20
CA TRP A 195 6.41 -13.77 -11.86
C TRP A 195 5.76 -12.86 -12.90
N ALA A 196 6.42 -11.77 -13.26
CA ALA A 196 5.94 -10.85 -14.28
C ALA A 196 5.78 -11.53 -15.64
N GLN A 197 6.75 -12.36 -16.06
CA GLN A 197 6.69 -13.10 -17.31
C GLN A 197 5.51 -14.08 -17.34
N ALA A 198 5.30 -14.83 -16.26
CA ALA A 198 4.17 -15.76 -16.14
C ALA A 198 2.82 -15.04 -16.21
N ALA A 199 2.70 -13.91 -15.51
CA ALA A 199 1.50 -13.09 -15.56
C ALA A 199 1.24 -12.54 -16.97
N MET A 200 2.25 -11.98 -17.61
CA MET A 200 2.14 -11.38 -18.94
C MET A 200 1.85 -12.41 -20.05
N ALA A 201 2.16 -13.68 -19.85
CA ALA A 201 1.77 -14.75 -20.78
C ALA A 201 0.25 -14.88 -20.95
N LEU A 202 -0.53 -14.38 -19.99
CA LEU A 202 -1.99 -14.38 -20.05
C LEU A 202 -2.57 -13.25 -20.92
N LYS A 203 -1.74 -12.32 -21.39
CA LYS A 203 -2.17 -11.10 -22.12
C LYS A 203 -3.02 -11.37 -23.35
N SER A 204 -2.75 -12.46 -24.06
CA SER A 204 -3.46 -12.81 -25.29
C SER A 204 -4.77 -13.59 -25.06
N LEU A 205 -5.09 -13.94 -23.82
CA LEU A 205 -6.30 -14.68 -23.50
C LEU A 205 -7.55 -13.81 -23.71
N PRO A 206 -8.67 -14.42 -24.15
CA PRO A 206 -9.93 -13.71 -24.29
C PRO A 206 -10.35 -13.03 -22.99
N ASN A 207 -10.90 -11.83 -23.12
CA ASN A 207 -11.42 -11.03 -22.00
C ASN A 207 -10.38 -10.46 -21.02
N VAL A 208 -9.10 -10.67 -21.21
CA VAL A 208 -8.06 -9.96 -20.44
C VAL A 208 -7.93 -8.55 -20.99
N LEU A 209 -8.20 -7.56 -20.13
CA LEU A 209 -8.15 -6.13 -20.48
C LEU A 209 -6.87 -5.46 -20.05
N ASP A 210 -6.27 -5.92 -18.96
CA ASP A 210 -5.04 -5.39 -18.42
C ASP A 210 -4.36 -6.39 -17.49
N ILE A 211 -3.02 -6.31 -17.39
CA ILE A 211 -2.20 -7.08 -16.45
C ILE A 211 -1.12 -6.16 -15.91
N ARG A 212 -1.01 -6.05 -14.58
CA ARG A 212 -0.08 -5.16 -13.87
C ARG A 212 0.76 -5.94 -12.85
N PRO A 213 1.85 -6.58 -13.25
CA PRO A 213 2.77 -7.24 -12.32
C PRO A 213 3.71 -6.22 -11.69
N VAL A 214 3.90 -6.29 -10.37
CA VAL A 214 4.89 -5.52 -9.63
C VAL A 214 5.28 -6.26 -8.34
N GLY A 215 6.58 -6.44 -8.08
CA GLY A 215 7.02 -7.32 -7.01
C GLY A 215 6.42 -8.73 -7.20
N LEU A 216 5.96 -9.34 -6.11
CA LEU A 216 5.21 -10.60 -6.15
C LEU A 216 3.69 -10.37 -6.07
N THR A 217 3.21 -9.36 -6.79
CA THR A 217 1.79 -9.07 -6.94
C THR A 217 1.43 -8.96 -8.41
N VAL A 218 0.16 -9.15 -8.73
CA VAL A 218 -0.38 -8.91 -10.07
C VAL A 218 -1.84 -8.49 -9.99
N GLY A 219 -2.21 -7.45 -10.71
CA GLY A 219 -3.59 -7.11 -11.02
C GLY A 219 -3.94 -7.62 -12.41
N ILE A 220 -5.08 -8.28 -12.54
CA ILE A 220 -5.61 -8.74 -13.83
C ILE A 220 -7.03 -8.21 -13.97
N ASP A 221 -7.26 -7.35 -14.96
CA ASP A 221 -8.59 -6.83 -15.25
C ASP A 221 -9.24 -7.68 -16.35
N LEU A 222 -10.43 -8.15 -16.08
CA LEU A 222 -11.21 -8.93 -17.02
C LEU A 222 -12.41 -8.13 -17.54
N ALA A 223 -12.76 -8.34 -18.81
CA ALA A 223 -13.97 -7.76 -19.39
C ALA A 223 -15.20 -8.27 -18.62
N SER A 224 -16.06 -7.34 -18.23
CA SER A 224 -17.31 -7.67 -17.53
C SER A 224 -18.26 -8.46 -18.45
N LYS A 225 -19.06 -9.37 -17.91
CA LYS A 225 -20.20 -9.92 -18.60
C LYS A 225 -21.32 -8.87 -18.69
N PRO A 226 -22.14 -8.88 -19.74
CA PRO A 226 -23.29 -7.99 -19.82
C PRO A 226 -24.20 -8.12 -18.60
N GLY A 227 -24.53 -6.99 -17.96
CA GLY A 227 -25.40 -6.94 -16.78
C GLY A 227 -24.77 -7.43 -15.45
N ALA A 228 -23.52 -7.89 -15.44
CA ALA A 228 -22.90 -8.51 -14.25
C ALA A 228 -21.44 -8.08 -14.08
N VAL A 229 -21.23 -6.86 -13.62
CA VAL A 229 -19.90 -6.33 -13.33
C VAL A 229 -19.24 -7.19 -12.23
N GLY A 230 -18.03 -7.67 -12.50
CA GLY A 230 -17.25 -8.49 -11.57
C GLY A 230 -17.54 -10.00 -11.60
N LEU A 231 -18.64 -10.45 -12.19
CA LEU A 231 -19.01 -11.87 -12.20
C LEU A 231 -17.95 -12.76 -12.86
N ARG A 232 -17.35 -12.31 -13.97
CA ARG A 232 -16.29 -13.06 -14.65
C ARG A 232 -15.06 -13.31 -13.77
N GLY A 233 -14.69 -12.33 -12.95
CA GLY A 233 -13.60 -12.50 -11.99
C GLY A 233 -13.93 -13.51 -10.90
N MET A 234 -15.16 -13.50 -10.40
CA MET A 234 -15.65 -14.49 -9.42
C MET A 234 -15.63 -15.89 -9.99
N GLU A 235 -16.17 -16.10 -11.21
CA GLU A 235 -16.15 -17.40 -11.88
C GLU A 235 -14.73 -17.93 -12.12
N ALA A 236 -13.78 -17.05 -12.47
CA ALA A 236 -12.38 -17.44 -12.63
C ALA A 236 -11.74 -17.86 -11.30
N LEU A 237 -12.10 -17.19 -10.19
CA LEU A 237 -11.67 -17.59 -8.86
C LEU A 237 -12.27 -18.93 -8.45
N ASP A 238 -13.57 -19.12 -8.66
CA ASP A 238 -14.26 -20.37 -8.32
C ASP A 238 -13.66 -21.57 -9.08
N ALA A 239 -13.44 -21.43 -10.38
CA ALA A 239 -12.79 -22.46 -11.20
C ALA A 239 -11.35 -22.75 -10.72
N GLY A 240 -10.59 -21.70 -10.35
CA GLY A 240 -9.22 -21.87 -9.86
C GLY A 240 -9.09 -22.49 -8.47
N PHE A 241 -10.11 -22.34 -7.60
CA PHE A 241 -10.05 -22.83 -6.23
C PHE A 241 -10.75 -24.17 -6.00
N PHE A 242 -11.77 -24.51 -6.80
CA PHE A 242 -12.63 -25.66 -6.53
C PHE A 242 -12.55 -26.78 -7.58
N GLU A 243 -11.88 -26.57 -8.71
CA GLU A 243 -11.70 -27.61 -9.74
C GLU A 243 -10.31 -28.29 -9.70
N HIS A 244 -9.47 -27.93 -8.73
CA HIS A 244 -8.16 -28.51 -8.45
C HIS A 244 -8.02 -28.82 -6.97
#